data_7689392a2311adba2ab7828af2030672
#
_entry.id   7689392a2311adba2ab7828af2030672
#
_cell.length_a   1.000
_cell.length_b   1.000
_cell.length_c   1.000
_cell.angle_alpha   90.00
_cell.angle_beta   90.00
_cell.angle_gamma   90.00
#
_symmetry.space_group_name_H-M   'P 1'
#
loop_
_entity.id
_entity.type
_entity.pdbx_description
1 polymer ?
#
loop_
_entity_poly.entity_id
_entity_poly.type
_entity_poly.pdbx_seq_one_letter_code
_entity_poly.pdbx_strand_id
1 'polypeptide(L)'
;MNHLTVSYGPVPALLDVSFKIPAGQLIGVIGPNGSGKSTLIKTLLGFISPDFGNIRLYGQPIEKSRGRVAYVPQRGAVDWDFPVTVREVVLMGRYGHVPWYRDLGRKEHEIANHALELVRMTPYADRQIGQLSGGQQQRVFMARAMAQGGDILLLDEPFAGVDAATENAILDVLKETRSAGKTLVVVHHDLSTAATYFDALLLMKQRLYAYGPAHKVLNPKLLSEVYEGQLQVFSNLGVSSESSEEPA
;
A
#
# COMPACT_ATOMS: atom_id res chain seq x y z
N MET A 1 -14.02 -4.09 7.58
CA MET A 1 -13.40 -3.82 8.89
C MET A 1 -14.44 -3.14 9.75
N ASN A 2 -14.62 -3.60 10.98
CA ASN A 2 -15.65 -3.08 11.88
C ASN A 2 -15.06 -2.83 13.26
N HIS A 3 -15.18 -1.60 13.75
CA HIS A 3 -14.80 -1.15 15.09
C HIS A 3 -13.41 -1.58 15.54
N LEU A 4 -12.41 -1.48 14.62
CA LEU A 4 -11.06 -1.94 14.86
C LEU A 4 -10.32 -1.00 15.80
N THR A 5 -9.84 -1.53 16.91
CA THR A 5 -8.96 -0.83 17.85
C THR A 5 -7.69 -1.65 18.05
N VAL A 6 -6.53 -0.97 17.98
CA VAL A 6 -5.20 -1.55 18.15
C VAL A 6 -4.35 -0.63 18.99
N SER A 7 -3.73 -1.14 20.05
CA SER A 7 -2.92 -0.35 20.96
C SER A 7 -1.49 -0.90 21.09
N TYR A 8 -0.55 -0.03 21.34
CA TYR A 8 0.80 -0.35 21.81
C TYR A 8 0.92 0.07 23.29
N GLY A 9 0.73 -0.89 24.19
CA GLY A 9 0.59 -0.60 25.60
C GLY A 9 -0.65 0.27 25.87
N PRO A 10 -0.54 1.39 26.63
CA PRO A 10 -1.70 2.23 26.96
C PRO A 10 -2.13 3.18 25.83
N VAL A 11 -1.37 3.26 24.73
CA VAL A 11 -1.59 4.25 23.67
C VAL A 11 -2.26 3.57 22.46
N PRO A 12 -3.49 3.96 22.07
CA PRO A 12 -4.12 3.45 20.87
C PRO A 12 -3.45 4.01 19.61
N ALA A 13 -3.06 3.12 18.72
CA ALA A 13 -2.56 3.45 17.39
C ALA A 13 -3.69 3.48 16.35
N LEU A 14 -4.71 2.65 16.53
CA LEU A 14 -5.99 2.69 15.82
C LEU A 14 -7.12 2.69 16.84
N LEU A 15 -8.12 3.53 16.65
CA LEU A 15 -9.23 3.69 17.56
C LEU A 15 -10.56 3.71 16.81
N ASP A 16 -11.35 2.66 16.98
CA ASP A 16 -12.69 2.50 16.40
C ASP A 16 -12.76 2.70 14.88
N VAL A 17 -11.82 2.10 14.15
CA VAL A 17 -11.72 2.23 12.70
C VAL A 17 -12.70 1.29 12.01
N SER A 18 -13.63 1.86 11.22
CA SER A 18 -14.64 1.09 10.48
C SER A 18 -14.72 1.58 9.03
N PHE A 19 -14.55 0.66 8.07
CA PHE A 19 -14.77 0.95 6.65
C PHE A 19 -15.00 -0.33 5.84
N LYS A 20 -15.51 -0.13 4.62
CA LYS A 20 -15.72 -1.20 3.65
C LYS A 20 -15.19 -0.74 2.29
N ILE A 21 -14.24 -1.49 1.72
CA ILE A 21 -13.68 -1.25 0.40
C ILE A 21 -14.31 -2.22 -0.59
N PRO A 22 -14.86 -1.76 -1.72
CA PRO A 22 -15.25 -2.60 -2.84
C PRO A 22 -14.03 -3.30 -3.46
N ALA A 23 -14.23 -4.49 -4.02
CA ALA A 23 -13.17 -5.17 -4.78
C ALA A 23 -12.82 -4.43 -6.07
N GLY A 24 -11.59 -4.60 -6.56
CA GLY A 24 -11.15 -4.06 -7.85
C GLY A 24 -10.86 -2.55 -7.83
N GLN A 25 -10.56 -1.97 -6.66
CA GLN A 25 -10.20 -0.55 -6.52
C GLN A 25 -8.74 -0.34 -6.14
N LEU A 26 -8.20 0.80 -6.55
CA LEU A 26 -6.91 1.33 -6.14
C LEU A 26 -7.15 2.43 -5.09
N ILE A 27 -6.87 2.11 -3.82
CA ILE A 27 -7.17 2.95 -2.65
C ILE A 27 -5.89 3.55 -2.09
N GLY A 28 -5.88 4.88 -1.93
CA GLY A 28 -4.82 5.58 -1.20
C GLY A 28 -5.14 5.71 0.28
N VAL A 29 -4.21 5.32 1.15
CA VAL A 29 -4.29 5.56 2.60
C VAL A 29 -3.41 6.75 2.92
N ILE A 30 -4.00 7.86 3.33
CA ILE A 30 -3.34 9.13 3.60
C ILE A 30 -3.52 9.56 5.07
N GLY A 31 -2.60 10.37 5.55
CA GLY A 31 -2.60 10.91 6.92
C GLY A 31 -1.19 11.26 7.38
N PRO A 32 -1.03 12.05 8.44
CA PRO A 32 0.26 12.47 8.96
C PRO A 32 1.11 11.29 9.48
N ASN A 33 2.37 11.55 9.78
CA ASN A 33 3.23 10.57 10.44
C ASN A 33 2.64 10.22 11.82
N GLY A 34 2.69 8.93 12.19
CA GLY A 34 2.07 8.45 13.43
C GLY A 34 0.55 8.30 13.39
N SER A 35 -0.10 8.49 12.21
CA SER A 35 -1.56 8.37 12.08
C SER A 35 -2.11 6.93 12.14
N GLY A 36 -1.25 5.92 12.24
CA GLY A 36 -1.65 4.51 12.31
C GLY A 36 -1.65 3.76 10.98
N LYS A 37 -1.20 4.35 9.86
CA LYS A 37 -1.18 3.70 8.52
C LYS A 37 -0.43 2.37 8.51
N SER A 38 0.79 2.35 9.03
CA SER A 38 1.60 1.12 9.10
C SER A 38 1.01 0.11 10.10
N THR A 39 0.36 0.59 11.18
CA THR A 39 -0.37 -0.29 12.11
C THR A 39 -1.55 -0.96 11.41
N LEU A 40 -2.30 -0.21 10.61
CA LEU A 40 -3.40 -0.74 9.79
C LEU A 40 -2.89 -1.85 8.85
N ILE A 41 -1.80 -1.60 8.11
CA ILE A 41 -1.17 -2.59 7.23
C ILE A 41 -0.74 -3.83 8.03
N LYS A 42 -0.01 -3.66 9.14
CA LYS A 42 0.46 -4.77 9.98
C LYS A 42 -0.70 -5.60 10.56
N THR A 43 -1.81 -4.96 10.89
CA THR A 43 -3.02 -5.65 11.39
C THR A 43 -3.71 -6.41 10.27
N LEU A 44 -3.80 -5.85 9.06
CA LEU A 44 -4.30 -6.53 7.86
C LEU A 44 -3.45 -7.75 7.49
N LEU A 45 -2.14 -7.69 7.71
CA LEU A 45 -1.21 -8.81 7.49
C LEU A 45 -1.26 -9.85 8.63
N GLY A 46 -1.90 -9.49 9.76
CA GLY A 46 -1.99 -10.34 10.95
C GLY A 46 -0.70 -10.38 11.78
N PHE A 47 0.20 -9.41 11.60
CA PHE A 47 1.38 -9.25 12.47
C PHE A 47 1.00 -8.65 13.83
N ILE A 48 -0.14 -7.95 13.89
CA ILE A 48 -0.69 -7.38 15.10
C ILE A 48 -2.14 -7.84 15.21
N SER A 49 -2.50 -8.40 16.36
CA SER A 49 -3.88 -8.74 16.66
C SER A 49 -4.60 -7.50 17.19
N PRO A 50 -5.83 -7.22 16.74
CA PRO A 50 -6.61 -6.12 17.29
C PRO A 50 -7.05 -6.40 18.74
N ASP A 51 -7.13 -5.35 19.54
CA ASP A 51 -7.71 -5.43 20.89
C ASP A 51 -9.22 -5.60 20.81
N PHE A 52 -9.87 -4.90 19.86
CA PHE A 52 -11.29 -4.95 19.59
C PHE A 52 -11.58 -4.89 18.09
N GLY A 53 -12.78 -5.35 17.73
CA GLY A 53 -13.27 -5.32 16.36
C GLY A 53 -12.87 -6.55 15.55
N ASN A 54 -13.14 -6.50 14.24
CA ASN A 54 -12.82 -7.61 13.35
C ASN A 54 -12.54 -7.14 11.92
N ILE A 55 -11.77 -7.96 11.20
CA ILE A 55 -11.46 -7.75 9.78
C ILE A 55 -12.04 -8.93 9.00
N ARG A 56 -12.73 -8.61 7.90
CA ARG A 56 -13.24 -9.62 6.97
C ARG A 56 -12.79 -9.30 5.56
N LEU A 57 -12.32 -10.31 4.85
CA LEU A 57 -12.03 -10.26 3.42
C LEU A 57 -13.03 -11.16 2.70
N TYR A 58 -13.79 -10.59 1.76
CA TYR A 58 -14.84 -11.30 1.03
C TYR A 58 -15.81 -12.07 1.95
N GLY A 59 -16.18 -11.47 3.08
CA GLY A 59 -17.07 -12.04 4.07
C GLY A 59 -16.42 -13.05 5.04
N GLN A 60 -15.19 -13.49 4.79
CA GLN A 60 -14.46 -14.42 5.65
C GLN A 60 -13.54 -13.68 6.64
N PRO A 61 -13.34 -14.19 7.87
CA PRO A 61 -12.35 -13.65 8.80
C PRO A 61 -10.96 -13.59 8.16
N ILE A 62 -10.18 -12.57 8.52
CA ILE A 62 -8.84 -12.33 7.95
C ILE A 62 -7.89 -13.52 8.18
N GLU A 63 -8.01 -14.20 9.30
CA GLU A 63 -7.18 -15.35 9.67
C GLU A 63 -7.29 -16.50 8.67
N LYS A 64 -8.47 -16.67 8.06
CA LYS A 64 -8.75 -17.68 7.03
C LYS A 64 -8.43 -17.20 5.61
N SER A 65 -8.11 -15.92 5.46
CA SER A 65 -7.98 -15.26 4.15
C SER A 65 -6.59 -14.65 3.93
N ARG A 66 -5.63 -14.84 4.83
CA ARG A 66 -4.29 -14.24 4.75
C ARG A 66 -3.55 -14.59 3.45
N GLY A 67 -3.70 -15.80 2.94
CA GLY A 67 -3.11 -16.21 1.66
C GLY A 67 -3.62 -15.41 0.45
N ARG A 68 -4.71 -14.63 0.60
CA ARG A 68 -5.24 -13.75 -0.43
C ARG A 68 -4.67 -12.34 -0.38
N VAL A 69 -3.80 -12.05 0.60
CA VAL A 69 -3.17 -10.74 0.79
C VAL A 69 -1.69 -10.84 0.45
N ALA A 70 -1.24 -10.06 -0.51
CA ALA A 70 0.16 -9.90 -0.83
C ALA A 70 0.66 -8.53 -0.31
N TYR A 71 1.95 -8.45 0.03
CA TYR A 71 2.51 -7.25 0.66
C TYR A 71 3.81 -6.80 0.00
N VAL A 72 3.88 -5.51 -0.27
CA VAL A 72 5.08 -4.80 -0.70
C VAL A 72 5.53 -3.88 0.44
N PRO A 73 6.62 -4.20 1.13
CA PRO A 73 7.12 -3.41 2.26
C PRO A 73 7.70 -2.08 1.79
N GLN A 74 7.77 -1.13 2.73
CA GLN A 74 8.55 0.09 2.55
C GLN A 74 10.02 -0.27 2.31
N ARG A 75 10.67 0.45 1.39
CA ARG A 75 12.05 0.18 0.98
C ARG A 75 13.03 0.10 2.15
N GLY A 76 12.91 0.98 3.14
CA GLY A 76 13.78 1.02 4.33
C GLY A 76 13.67 -0.19 5.26
N ALA A 77 12.67 -1.06 5.06
CA ALA A 77 12.47 -2.26 5.87
C ALA A 77 13.12 -3.53 5.28
N VAL A 78 13.83 -3.40 4.16
CA VAL A 78 14.42 -4.52 3.41
C VAL A 78 15.95 -4.45 3.47
N ASP A 79 16.58 -5.59 3.73
CA ASP A 79 18.04 -5.74 3.58
C ASP A 79 18.38 -5.96 2.10
N TRP A 80 18.94 -4.93 1.47
CA TRP A 80 19.29 -4.92 0.05
C TRP A 80 20.67 -5.52 -0.24
N ASP A 81 21.50 -5.75 0.77
CA ASP A 81 22.83 -6.32 0.62
C ASP A 81 22.82 -7.85 0.63
N PHE A 82 21.64 -8.43 0.86
CA PHE A 82 21.47 -9.89 0.82
C PHE A 82 21.75 -10.43 -0.59
N PRO A 83 22.64 -11.44 -0.77
CA PRO A 83 23.15 -11.88 -2.07
C PRO A 83 22.16 -12.77 -2.83
N VAL A 84 21.00 -12.21 -3.22
CA VAL A 84 19.97 -12.89 -4.01
C VAL A 84 19.78 -12.22 -5.35
N THR A 85 19.42 -13.00 -6.36
CA THR A 85 19.04 -12.50 -7.67
C THR A 85 17.61 -11.98 -7.67
N VAL A 86 17.30 -11.13 -8.64
CA VAL A 86 15.93 -10.62 -8.88
C VAL A 86 14.93 -11.77 -9.05
N ARG A 87 15.29 -12.80 -9.81
CA ARG A 87 14.47 -14.00 -10.03
C ARG A 87 14.17 -14.72 -8.72
N GLU A 88 15.17 -14.92 -7.88
CA GLU A 88 15.01 -15.59 -6.58
C GLU A 88 14.07 -14.79 -5.67
N VAL A 89 14.20 -13.45 -5.62
CA VAL A 89 13.29 -12.60 -4.86
C VAL A 89 11.84 -12.79 -5.31
N VAL A 90 11.59 -12.83 -6.63
CA VAL A 90 10.21 -13.02 -7.14
C VAL A 90 9.71 -14.44 -6.85
N LEU A 91 10.57 -15.46 -6.97
CA LEU A 91 10.24 -16.85 -6.62
C LEU A 91 9.89 -17.03 -5.13
N MET A 92 10.42 -16.20 -4.22
CA MET A 92 9.99 -16.20 -2.81
C MET A 92 8.47 -16.00 -2.65
N GLY A 93 7.82 -15.29 -3.58
CA GLY A 93 6.36 -15.18 -3.60
C GLY A 93 5.64 -16.50 -3.81
N ARG A 94 6.32 -17.54 -4.30
CA ARG A 94 5.74 -18.85 -4.60
C ARG A 94 5.92 -19.88 -3.49
N TYR A 95 6.79 -19.66 -2.52
CA TYR A 95 7.06 -20.64 -1.45
C TYR A 95 5.82 -21.03 -0.65
N GLY A 96 4.88 -20.13 -0.45
CA GLY A 96 3.62 -20.45 0.24
C GLY A 96 2.65 -21.36 -0.53
N HIS A 97 2.93 -21.65 -1.81
CA HIS A 97 2.07 -22.48 -2.69
C HIS A 97 2.57 -23.93 -2.87
N VAL A 98 3.76 -24.21 -2.39
CA VAL A 98 4.36 -25.56 -2.45
C VAL A 98 4.71 -26.03 -1.05
N PRO A 99 4.65 -27.35 -0.78
CA PRO A 99 5.12 -27.91 0.48
C PRO A 99 6.59 -27.57 0.70
N TRP A 100 6.98 -27.28 1.95
CA TRP A 100 8.33 -26.83 2.33
C TRP A 100 9.46 -27.81 1.93
N TYR A 101 9.14 -29.09 1.70
CA TYR A 101 10.08 -30.14 1.30
C TYR A 101 10.17 -30.35 -0.23
N ARG A 102 9.48 -29.53 -1.02
CA ARG A 102 9.45 -29.64 -2.48
C ARG A 102 10.06 -28.39 -3.12
N ASP A 103 10.91 -28.60 -4.10
CA ASP A 103 11.45 -27.52 -4.91
C ASP A 103 10.36 -26.85 -5.75
N LEU A 104 10.59 -25.57 -6.07
CA LEU A 104 9.75 -24.82 -6.99
C LEU A 104 9.86 -25.44 -8.39
N GLY A 105 8.72 -25.85 -8.94
CA GLY A 105 8.64 -26.48 -10.23
C GLY A 105 8.55 -25.49 -11.40
N ARG A 106 8.43 -26.02 -12.61
CA ARG A 106 8.32 -25.23 -13.84
C ARG A 106 7.19 -24.17 -13.77
N LYS A 107 6.04 -24.55 -13.21
CA LYS A 107 4.88 -23.66 -13.06
C LYS A 107 5.21 -22.42 -12.23
N GLU A 108 5.93 -22.58 -11.12
CA GLU A 108 6.32 -21.50 -10.24
C GLU A 108 7.29 -20.53 -10.94
N HIS A 109 8.23 -21.06 -11.72
CA HIS A 109 9.14 -20.28 -12.54
C HIS A 109 8.42 -19.52 -13.66
N GLU A 110 7.42 -20.13 -14.31
CA GLU A 110 6.58 -19.46 -15.33
C GLU A 110 5.80 -18.28 -14.72
N ILE A 111 5.21 -18.46 -13.52
CA ILE A 111 4.51 -17.39 -12.80
C ILE A 111 5.48 -16.26 -12.42
N ALA A 112 6.66 -16.58 -11.91
CA ALA A 112 7.67 -15.59 -11.55
C ALA A 112 8.16 -14.80 -12.77
N ASN A 113 8.40 -15.47 -13.89
CA ASN A 113 8.81 -14.83 -15.14
C ASN A 113 7.70 -13.88 -15.65
N HIS A 114 6.45 -14.32 -15.64
CA HIS A 114 5.33 -13.46 -16.02
C HIS A 114 5.21 -12.22 -15.10
N ALA A 115 5.40 -12.39 -13.79
CA ALA A 115 5.41 -11.27 -12.86
C ALA A 115 6.55 -10.28 -13.14
N LEU A 116 7.74 -10.77 -13.55
CA LEU A 116 8.87 -9.93 -13.97
C LEU A 116 8.57 -9.16 -15.28
N GLU A 117 7.86 -9.77 -16.21
CA GLU A 117 7.41 -9.12 -17.45
C GLU A 117 6.46 -7.96 -17.14
N LEU A 118 5.45 -8.16 -16.30
CA LEU A 118 4.48 -7.14 -15.91
C LEU A 118 5.15 -5.88 -15.33
N VAL A 119 6.22 -6.03 -14.56
CA VAL A 119 6.96 -4.91 -13.98
C VAL A 119 8.16 -4.47 -14.83
N ARG A 120 8.34 -5.02 -16.04
CA ARG A 120 9.44 -4.71 -16.98
C ARG A 120 10.83 -4.95 -16.38
N MET A 121 10.98 -6.02 -15.61
CA MET A 121 12.23 -6.37 -14.94
C MET A 121 12.90 -7.64 -15.48
N THR A 122 12.36 -8.27 -16.52
CA THR A 122 12.93 -9.46 -17.17
C THR A 122 14.42 -9.32 -17.56
N PRO A 123 14.90 -8.16 -18.11
CA PRO A 123 16.32 -8.02 -18.47
C PRO A 123 17.28 -8.06 -17.27
N TYR A 124 16.76 -7.90 -16.06
CA TYR A 124 17.53 -7.86 -14.82
C TYR A 124 17.38 -9.13 -13.97
N ALA A 125 16.66 -10.14 -14.47
CA ALA A 125 16.26 -11.34 -13.71
C ALA A 125 17.42 -12.04 -12.99
N ASP A 126 18.58 -12.08 -13.61
CA ASP A 126 19.75 -12.81 -13.09
C ASP A 126 20.78 -11.86 -12.41
N ARG A 127 20.45 -10.56 -12.24
CA ARG A 127 21.26 -9.62 -11.46
C ARG A 127 20.95 -9.74 -9.98
N GLN A 128 21.93 -9.43 -9.14
CA GLN A 128 21.71 -9.29 -7.70
C GLN A 128 20.82 -8.08 -7.40
N ILE A 129 19.92 -8.23 -6.42
CA ILE A 129 18.96 -7.18 -6.05
C ILE A 129 19.64 -5.89 -5.60
N GLY A 130 20.79 -5.97 -4.90
CA GLY A 130 21.57 -4.82 -4.45
C GLY A 130 22.19 -3.99 -5.56
N GLN A 131 22.32 -4.53 -6.78
CA GLN A 131 22.86 -3.83 -7.95
C GLN A 131 21.82 -2.96 -8.68
N LEU A 132 20.57 -2.99 -8.23
CA LEU A 132 19.48 -2.27 -8.85
C LEU A 132 19.28 -0.88 -8.25
N SER A 133 18.74 0.06 -9.06
CA SER A 133 18.26 1.34 -8.54
C SER A 133 17.06 1.12 -7.59
N GLY A 134 16.79 2.11 -6.73
CA GLY A 134 15.69 2.02 -5.77
C GLY A 134 14.34 1.75 -6.42
N GLY A 135 14.04 2.40 -7.53
CA GLY A 135 12.80 2.14 -8.27
C GLY A 135 12.75 0.78 -8.95
N GLN A 136 13.89 0.24 -9.39
CA GLN A 136 13.98 -1.13 -9.89
C GLN A 136 13.74 -2.15 -8.77
N GLN A 137 14.35 -1.95 -7.60
CA GLN A 137 14.13 -2.76 -6.40
C GLN A 137 12.64 -2.79 -6.02
N GLN A 138 11.99 -1.62 -6.03
CA GLN A 138 10.56 -1.51 -5.72
C GLN A 138 9.70 -2.33 -6.69
N ARG A 139 9.98 -2.25 -8.00
CA ARG A 139 9.28 -3.04 -9.01
C ARG A 139 9.50 -4.55 -8.83
N VAL A 140 10.69 -4.99 -8.43
CA VAL A 140 10.95 -6.41 -8.12
C VAL A 140 10.10 -6.90 -6.94
N PHE A 141 9.95 -6.09 -5.88
CA PHE A 141 9.08 -6.44 -4.75
C PHE A 141 7.60 -6.46 -5.13
N MET A 142 7.19 -5.60 -6.08
CA MET A 142 5.84 -5.69 -6.66
C MET A 142 5.67 -6.99 -7.44
N ALA A 143 6.65 -7.39 -8.27
CA ALA A 143 6.62 -8.67 -8.98
C ALA A 143 6.52 -9.86 -8.01
N ARG A 144 7.25 -9.83 -6.88
CA ARG A 144 7.15 -10.84 -5.83
C ARG A 144 5.73 -10.93 -5.26
N ALA A 145 5.12 -9.78 -4.96
CA ALA A 145 3.75 -9.73 -4.45
C ALA A 145 2.72 -10.21 -5.50
N MET A 146 2.93 -9.89 -6.78
CA MET A 146 2.11 -10.40 -7.88
C MET A 146 2.26 -11.91 -8.05
N ALA A 147 3.50 -12.43 -8.00
CA ALA A 147 3.78 -13.86 -8.07
C ALA A 147 3.11 -14.63 -6.93
N GLN A 148 2.95 -14.03 -5.75
CA GLN A 148 2.20 -14.61 -4.64
C GLN A 148 0.73 -14.86 -5.00
N GLY A 149 0.15 -14.08 -5.94
CA GLY A 149 -1.19 -14.34 -6.49
C GLY A 149 -2.35 -13.92 -5.58
N GLY A 150 -2.12 -13.05 -4.61
CA GLY A 150 -3.15 -12.49 -3.75
C GLY A 150 -4.22 -11.69 -4.52
N ASP A 151 -5.43 -11.60 -3.97
CA ASP A 151 -6.50 -10.76 -4.53
C ASP A 151 -6.40 -9.31 -4.04
N ILE A 152 -5.69 -9.11 -2.93
CA ILE A 152 -5.43 -7.80 -2.32
C ILE A 152 -3.92 -7.60 -2.24
N LEU A 153 -3.45 -6.46 -2.76
CA LEU A 153 -2.08 -6.00 -2.61
C LEU A 153 -2.04 -4.83 -1.64
N LEU A 154 -1.28 -4.97 -0.58
CA LEU A 154 -0.96 -3.90 0.36
C LEU A 154 0.43 -3.36 0.02
N LEU A 155 0.54 -2.05 -0.21
CA LEU A 155 1.80 -1.41 -0.55
C LEU A 155 2.09 -0.29 0.47
N ASP A 156 3.25 -0.35 1.09
CA ASP A 156 3.67 0.64 2.08
C ASP A 156 4.66 1.62 1.44
N GLU A 157 4.18 2.82 1.11
CA GLU A 157 4.93 3.92 0.47
C GLU A 157 5.73 3.50 -0.78
N PRO A 158 5.10 2.91 -1.81
CA PRO A 158 5.80 2.38 -2.98
C PRO A 158 6.48 3.46 -3.85
N PHE A 159 6.13 4.72 -3.66
CA PHE A 159 6.67 5.86 -4.41
C PHE A 159 7.78 6.61 -3.65
N ALA A 160 8.11 6.20 -2.42
CA ALA A 160 9.09 6.91 -1.60
C ALA A 160 10.51 6.86 -2.20
N GLY A 161 11.11 8.03 -2.41
CA GLY A 161 12.50 8.15 -2.85
C GLY A 161 12.77 7.70 -4.29
N VAL A 162 11.75 7.70 -5.16
CA VAL A 162 11.90 7.45 -6.60
C VAL A 162 11.73 8.75 -7.41
N ASP A 163 12.32 8.80 -8.60
CA ASP A 163 12.09 9.90 -9.54
C ASP A 163 10.72 9.79 -10.23
N ALA A 164 10.26 10.89 -10.83
CA ALA A 164 8.95 10.99 -11.47
C ALA A 164 8.74 9.97 -12.61
N ALA A 165 9.77 9.60 -13.36
CA ALA A 165 9.65 8.59 -14.41
C ALA A 165 9.41 7.20 -13.82
N THR A 166 10.12 6.87 -12.75
CA THR A 166 9.93 5.62 -12.00
C THR A 166 8.57 5.58 -11.31
N GLU A 167 8.13 6.70 -10.72
CA GLU A 167 6.81 6.82 -10.10
C GLU A 167 5.68 6.52 -11.09
N ASN A 168 5.75 7.11 -12.29
CA ASN A 168 4.79 6.83 -13.37
C ASN A 168 4.82 5.35 -13.78
N ALA A 169 6.00 4.75 -13.91
CA ALA A 169 6.11 3.33 -14.24
C ALA A 169 5.50 2.41 -13.16
N ILE A 170 5.67 2.75 -11.88
CA ILE A 170 5.01 2.06 -10.76
C ILE A 170 3.49 2.23 -10.86
N LEU A 171 3.02 3.46 -11.08
CA LEU A 171 1.59 3.77 -11.19
C LEU A 171 0.92 2.99 -12.34
N ASP A 172 1.57 2.88 -13.49
CA ASP A 172 1.07 2.08 -14.63
C ASP A 172 0.87 0.63 -14.20
N VAL A 173 1.85 0.01 -13.54
CA VAL A 173 1.75 -1.36 -13.02
C VAL A 173 0.60 -1.51 -12.03
N LEU A 174 0.38 -0.52 -11.13
CA LEU A 174 -0.75 -0.55 -10.18
C LEU A 174 -2.09 -0.47 -10.92
N LYS A 175 -2.22 0.39 -11.93
CA LYS A 175 -3.42 0.53 -12.76
C LYS A 175 -3.71 -0.73 -13.56
N GLU A 176 -2.70 -1.34 -14.16
CA GLU A 176 -2.82 -2.63 -14.87
C GLU A 176 -3.28 -3.73 -13.91
N THR A 177 -2.67 -3.82 -12.74
CA THR A 177 -3.04 -4.78 -11.68
C THR A 177 -4.48 -4.61 -11.21
N ARG A 178 -4.94 -3.35 -11.02
CA ARG A 178 -6.34 -3.03 -10.72
C ARG A 178 -7.26 -3.48 -11.85
N SER A 179 -6.89 -3.19 -13.11
CA SER A 179 -7.69 -3.55 -14.29
C SER A 179 -7.83 -5.07 -14.46
N ALA A 180 -6.86 -5.85 -13.93
CA ALA A 180 -6.95 -7.30 -13.80
C ALA A 180 -7.87 -7.77 -12.64
N GLY A 181 -8.61 -6.85 -12.00
CA GLY A 181 -9.59 -7.14 -10.95
C GLY A 181 -9.02 -7.24 -9.52
N LYS A 182 -7.74 -6.93 -9.32
CA LYS A 182 -7.13 -6.92 -7.99
C LYS A 182 -7.50 -5.65 -7.22
N THR A 183 -7.54 -5.76 -5.89
CA THR A 183 -7.73 -4.62 -4.98
C THR A 183 -6.37 -4.18 -4.45
N LEU A 184 -6.06 -2.90 -4.54
CA LEU A 184 -4.80 -2.36 -4.06
C LEU A 184 -5.05 -1.32 -2.97
N VAL A 185 -4.30 -1.43 -1.87
CA VAL A 185 -4.32 -0.48 -0.76
C VAL A 185 -2.90 0.06 -0.61
N VAL A 186 -2.72 1.33 -0.90
CA VAL A 186 -1.41 1.98 -1.00
C VAL A 186 -1.30 3.06 0.07
N VAL A 187 -0.33 2.94 0.96
CA VAL A 187 0.03 4.05 1.85
C VAL A 187 0.74 5.12 1.03
N HIS A 188 0.24 6.35 1.11
CA HIS A 188 0.74 7.47 0.35
C HIS A 188 0.85 8.72 1.22
N HIS A 189 1.86 9.55 0.98
CA HIS A 189 2.12 10.74 1.79
C HIS A 189 1.95 12.06 1.02
N ASP A 190 1.97 12.02 -0.32
CA ASP A 190 1.83 13.20 -1.15
C ASP A 190 0.37 13.45 -1.53
N LEU A 191 -0.22 14.49 -0.94
CA LEU A 191 -1.61 14.87 -1.19
C LEU A 191 -1.83 15.44 -2.61
N SER A 192 -0.79 16.00 -3.23
CA SER A 192 -0.89 16.63 -4.54
C SER A 192 -1.16 15.61 -5.65
N THR A 193 -0.56 14.43 -5.55
CA THR A 193 -0.70 13.32 -6.50
C THR A 193 -1.85 12.38 -6.14
N ALA A 194 -2.27 12.36 -4.87
CA ALA A 194 -3.29 11.44 -4.37
C ALA A 194 -4.62 11.52 -5.14
N ALA A 195 -5.04 12.71 -5.57
CA ALA A 195 -6.28 12.91 -6.31
C ALA A 195 -6.30 12.24 -7.69
N THR A 196 -5.13 12.11 -8.33
CA THR A 196 -4.99 11.57 -9.69
C THR A 196 -4.61 10.10 -9.73
N TYR A 197 -4.04 9.58 -8.63
CA TYR A 197 -3.53 8.21 -8.58
C TYR A 197 -4.59 7.21 -8.15
N PHE A 198 -5.50 7.58 -7.26
CA PHE A 198 -6.38 6.65 -6.56
C PHE A 198 -7.86 6.83 -6.93
N ASP A 199 -8.59 5.72 -6.99
CA ASP A 199 -10.05 5.70 -7.20
C ASP A 199 -10.78 6.29 -5.97
N ALA A 200 -10.24 6.00 -4.77
CA ALA A 200 -10.73 6.55 -3.52
C ALA A 200 -9.58 6.72 -2.51
N LEU A 201 -9.80 7.58 -1.53
CA LEU A 201 -8.85 7.85 -0.47
C LEU A 201 -9.43 7.47 0.90
N LEU A 202 -8.57 7.04 1.79
CA LEU A 202 -8.85 6.78 3.19
C LEU A 202 -7.98 7.74 4.02
N LEU A 203 -8.60 8.75 4.62
CA LEU A 203 -7.92 9.74 5.47
C LEU A 203 -8.01 9.32 6.93
N MET A 204 -6.85 9.16 7.57
CA MET A 204 -6.80 8.68 8.94
C MET A 204 -5.78 9.41 9.82
N LYS A 205 -6.13 9.53 11.11
CA LYS A 205 -5.26 9.95 12.21
C LYS A 205 -5.74 9.21 13.46
N GLN A 206 -5.19 8.00 13.70
CA GLN A 206 -5.64 7.02 14.70
C GLN A 206 -7.11 6.55 14.49
N ARG A 207 -7.95 7.44 13.95
CA ARG A 207 -9.35 7.18 13.57
C ARG A 207 -9.51 7.36 12.06
N LEU A 208 -10.60 6.84 11.53
CA LEU A 208 -11.02 7.18 10.18
C LEU A 208 -11.73 8.52 10.19
N TYR A 209 -11.22 9.49 9.43
CA TYR A 209 -11.83 10.81 9.25
C TYR A 209 -12.72 10.86 8.02
N ALA A 210 -12.26 10.26 6.91
CA ALA A 210 -13.05 10.17 5.69
C ALA A 210 -12.62 8.98 4.83
N TYR A 211 -13.58 8.45 4.06
CA TYR A 211 -13.35 7.47 3.00
C TYR A 211 -14.24 7.79 1.80
N GLY A 212 -13.67 7.81 0.62
CA GLY A 212 -14.41 8.04 -0.63
C GLY A 212 -13.57 8.67 -1.74
N PRO A 213 -14.21 9.20 -2.79
CA PRO A 213 -13.53 9.89 -3.89
C PRO A 213 -12.66 11.05 -3.40
N ALA A 214 -11.55 11.31 -4.10
CA ALA A 214 -10.55 12.29 -3.69
C ALA A 214 -11.16 13.68 -3.39
N HIS A 215 -12.07 14.17 -4.23
CA HIS A 215 -12.70 15.49 -4.05
C HIS A 215 -13.52 15.63 -2.75
N LYS A 216 -13.99 14.52 -2.16
CA LYS A 216 -14.68 14.52 -0.87
C LYS A 216 -13.71 14.43 0.30
N VAL A 217 -12.62 13.68 0.13
CA VAL A 217 -11.64 13.42 1.19
C VAL A 217 -10.61 14.53 1.30
N LEU A 218 -10.15 15.10 0.18
CA LEU A 218 -9.20 16.21 0.13
C LEU A 218 -9.89 17.57 0.37
N ASN A 219 -10.84 17.61 1.29
CA ASN A 219 -11.53 18.82 1.69
C ASN A 219 -10.65 19.64 2.65
N PRO A 220 -10.46 20.96 2.44
CA PRO A 220 -9.61 21.82 3.28
C PRO A 220 -9.91 21.72 4.77
N LYS A 221 -11.18 21.67 5.14
CA LYS A 221 -11.63 21.56 6.55
C LYS A 221 -11.16 20.24 7.17
N LEU A 222 -11.34 19.10 6.50
CA LEU A 222 -10.88 17.80 6.97
C LEU A 222 -9.36 17.71 7.02
N LEU A 223 -8.67 18.26 6.03
CA LEU A 223 -7.21 18.26 6.00
C LEU A 223 -6.64 19.14 7.13
N SER A 224 -7.22 20.33 7.41
CA SER A 224 -6.76 21.17 8.52
C SER A 224 -6.95 20.49 9.88
N GLU A 225 -8.03 19.74 10.08
CA GLU A 225 -8.29 18.98 11.30
C GLU A 225 -7.29 17.82 11.48
N VAL A 226 -6.99 17.08 10.40
CA VAL A 226 -6.11 15.91 10.47
C VAL A 226 -4.63 16.30 10.56
N TYR A 227 -4.21 17.32 9.80
CA TYR A 227 -2.79 17.71 9.69
C TYR A 227 -2.38 18.85 10.63
N GLU A 228 -3.25 19.34 11.52
CA GLU A 228 -3.04 20.34 12.57
C GLU A 228 -1.74 21.17 12.43
N GLY A 229 -1.86 22.39 11.91
CA GLY A 229 -0.73 23.34 11.90
C GLY A 229 0.36 23.12 10.85
N GLN A 230 0.29 22.09 10.02
CA GLN A 230 1.17 21.94 8.86
C GLN A 230 0.62 22.75 7.67
N LEU A 231 0.48 24.06 7.84
CA LEU A 231 -0.10 25.00 6.87
C LEU A 231 0.58 24.98 5.47
N GLN A 232 1.82 24.52 5.39
CA GLN A 232 2.53 24.38 4.11
C GLN A 232 1.94 23.33 3.16
N VAL A 233 1.16 22.39 3.66
CA VAL A 233 0.50 21.36 2.83
C VAL A 233 -0.61 21.96 1.95
N PHE A 234 -1.20 23.08 2.38
CA PHE A 234 -2.35 23.69 1.69
C PHE A 234 -1.97 24.63 0.55
N SER A 235 -0.80 25.26 0.60
CA SER A 235 -0.35 26.17 -0.46
C SER A 235 -0.13 25.48 -1.81
N ASN A 236 0.21 24.18 -1.79
CA ASN A 236 0.43 23.40 -3.00
C ASN A 236 -0.86 22.84 -3.64
N LEU A 237 -1.99 22.89 -2.91
CA LEU A 237 -3.28 22.41 -3.42
C LEU A 237 -4.14 23.50 -4.08
N GLY A 238 -3.62 24.73 -4.22
CA GLY A 238 -4.34 25.84 -4.86
C GLY A 238 -5.57 26.32 -4.08
N VAL A 239 -5.69 25.96 -2.81
CA VAL A 239 -6.81 26.38 -1.95
C VAL A 239 -6.44 27.69 -1.28
N SER A 240 -6.73 28.81 -1.92
CA SER A 240 -6.72 30.13 -1.28
C SER A 240 -7.75 30.13 -0.14
N SER A 241 -7.31 30.44 1.07
CA SER A 241 -8.24 30.78 2.14
C SER A 241 -8.94 32.09 1.75
N GLU A 242 -10.17 32.01 1.30
CA GLU A 242 -11.03 33.21 1.30
C GLU A 242 -11.20 33.61 2.79
N SER A 243 -10.42 34.61 3.16
CA SER A 243 -10.65 35.38 4.37
C SER A 243 -12.00 36.06 4.21
N SER A 244 -12.96 35.67 5.01
CA SER A 244 -14.19 36.38 5.23
C SER A 244 -13.87 37.82 5.72
N GLU A 245 -13.86 38.77 4.79
CA GLU A 245 -14.04 40.19 5.15
C GLU A 245 -15.52 40.36 5.53
N GLU A 246 -15.78 40.55 6.80
CA GLU A 246 -17.04 41.18 7.25
C GLU A 246 -17.05 42.64 6.80
N PRO A 247 -18.11 43.10 6.17
CA PRO A 247 -18.28 44.53 5.92
C PRO A 247 -18.74 45.25 7.20
N ALA A 248 -18.08 46.33 7.49
CA ALA A 248 -18.41 47.30 8.53
C ALA A 248 -19.74 48.03 8.27
#